data_3276e347343d521f9790e10afc29dad9
#
_entry.id   3276e347343d521f9790e10afc29dad9
#
_cell.length_a   1.000
_cell.length_b   1.000
_cell.length_c   1.000
_cell.angle_alpha   90.00
_cell.angle_beta   90.00
_cell.angle_gamma   90.00
#
_symmetry.space_group_name_H-M   'P 1'
#
loop_
_entity.id
_entity.type
_entity.pdbx_description
1 polymer ?
#
loop_
_entity_poly.entity_id
_entity_poly.type
_entity_poly.pdbx_seq_one_letter_code
_entity_poly.pdbx_strand_id
1 'polypeptide(L)'
;MQAIILCGGLGTRLKSVIKDIPKPMAPINDKPFLEFIFEYLKKQSVKEIILAASYKYEVIQEYFKDEFLGIKIKYSIEKEPLGTGGAIKEALKFIKNEAYVLNGDTFFDIDLSKLKLDESKICLALKQMNDFDRYGTVNVNEQGFVISFEEKIFKKQSLINGGIYLLTKDIFNEFDLEKKFSFEEFLQENCEKLKTRAEIFNDYFIDIGVPEDYYNFTTNKS
;
A
#
# COMPACT_ATOMS: atom_id res chain seq x y z
N MET A 1 -15.47 1.98 -7.29
CA MET A 1 -14.31 1.16 -6.89
C MET A 1 -14.11 1.29 -5.38
N GLN A 2 -13.62 0.24 -4.71
CA GLN A 2 -13.25 0.21 -3.29
C GLN A 2 -11.72 0.20 -3.17
N ALA A 3 -11.19 0.68 -2.03
CA ALA A 3 -9.77 0.60 -1.71
C ALA A 3 -9.56 0.13 -0.26
N ILE A 4 -8.45 -0.55 -0.01
CA ILE A 4 -7.94 -0.91 1.31
C ILE A 4 -6.66 -0.09 1.53
N ILE A 5 -6.52 0.53 2.70
CA ILE A 5 -5.28 1.22 3.08
C ILE A 5 -4.70 0.53 4.31
N LEU A 6 -3.43 0.13 4.23
CA LEU A 6 -2.72 -0.54 5.31
C LEU A 6 -2.17 0.49 6.31
N CYS A 7 -2.82 0.62 7.45
CA CYS A 7 -2.49 1.60 8.51
C CYS A 7 -1.94 0.95 9.79
N GLY A 8 -1.66 -0.35 9.80
CA GLY A 8 -1.35 -1.12 11.01
C GLY A 8 0.10 -1.09 11.50
N GLY A 9 1.02 -0.45 10.79
CA GLY A 9 2.44 -0.46 11.11
C GLY A 9 2.84 0.33 12.36
N LEU A 10 3.77 -0.19 13.17
CA LEU A 10 4.28 0.46 14.39
C LEU A 10 5.16 1.71 14.14
N GLY A 11 5.56 1.98 12.90
CA GLY A 11 6.32 3.17 12.49
C GLY A 11 7.65 3.38 13.23
N THR A 12 8.34 2.31 13.61
CA THR A 12 9.52 2.37 14.51
C THR A 12 10.66 3.27 14.02
N ARG A 13 10.89 3.34 12.71
CA ARG A 13 11.94 4.15 12.08
C ARG A 13 11.67 5.66 12.12
N LEU A 14 10.40 6.06 12.18
CA LEU A 14 9.99 7.46 12.22
C LEU A 14 9.74 7.97 13.66
N LYS A 15 9.90 7.13 14.69
CA LYS A 15 9.68 7.49 16.11
C LYS A 15 10.54 8.64 16.61
N SER A 16 11.67 8.92 15.98
CA SER A 16 12.52 10.09 16.31
C SER A 16 11.88 11.42 15.90
N VAL A 17 10.96 11.39 14.94
CA VAL A 17 10.30 12.57 14.36
C VAL A 17 8.86 12.69 14.85
N ILE A 18 8.13 11.60 14.86
CA ILE A 18 6.73 11.53 15.30
C ILE A 18 6.62 10.65 16.55
N LYS A 19 6.14 11.25 17.64
CA LYS A 19 5.90 10.55 18.90
C LYS A 19 4.40 10.27 19.05
N ASP A 20 4.08 9.07 19.51
CA ASP A 20 2.75 8.70 20.00
C ASP A 20 1.57 8.80 19.02
N ILE A 21 1.80 8.81 17.71
CA ILE A 21 0.77 8.72 16.68
C ILE A 21 1.08 7.61 15.67
N PRO A 22 0.06 7.02 15.00
CA PRO A 22 0.30 6.07 13.91
C PRO A 22 1.01 6.76 12.74
N LYS A 23 1.89 6.04 12.05
CA LYS A 23 2.67 6.59 10.92
C LYS A 23 1.81 7.26 9.83
N PRO A 24 0.66 6.71 9.40
CA PRO A 24 -0.21 7.39 8.45
C PRO A 24 -0.75 8.74 8.93
N MET A 25 -0.74 8.98 10.25
CA MET A 25 -1.15 10.24 10.86
C MET A 25 0.01 11.23 11.05
N ALA A 26 1.19 10.93 10.49
CA ALA A 26 2.33 11.87 10.52
C ALA A 26 1.91 13.24 9.95
N PRO A 27 2.12 14.35 10.68
CA PRO A 27 1.68 15.67 10.22
C PRO A 27 2.55 16.14 9.05
N ILE A 28 1.91 16.49 7.96
CA ILE A 28 2.50 17.16 6.82
C ILE A 28 1.87 18.55 6.77
N ASN A 29 2.61 19.55 7.24
CA ASN A 29 2.06 20.87 7.54
C ASN A 29 0.84 20.72 8.49
N ASP A 30 -0.35 21.14 8.10
CA ASP A 30 -1.56 21.13 8.93
C ASP A 30 -2.43 19.87 8.77
N LYS A 31 -1.99 18.89 7.99
CA LYS A 31 -2.77 17.70 7.65
C LYS A 31 -2.02 16.41 7.94
N PRO A 32 -2.69 15.30 8.30
CA PRO A 32 -2.03 13.99 8.36
C PRO A 32 -1.69 13.47 6.96
N PHE A 33 -0.61 12.72 6.83
CA PHE A 33 -0.18 12.11 5.56
C PHE A 33 -1.30 11.30 4.90
N LEU A 34 -2.09 10.58 5.68
CA LEU A 34 -3.20 9.78 5.18
C LEU A 34 -4.25 10.62 4.44
N GLU A 35 -4.41 11.91 4.77
CA GLU A 35 -5.33 12.80 4.06
C GLU A 35 -4.92 12.98 2.60
N PHE A 36 -3.63 13.06 2.30
CA PHE A 36 -3.14 13.14 0.91
C PHE A 36 -3.50 11.87 0.12
N ILE A 37 -3.46 10.70 0.76
CA ILE A 37 -3.92 9.45 0.14
C ILE A 37 -5.44 9.50 -0.12
N PHE A 38 -6.24 10.05 0.80
CA PHE A 38 -7.68 10.22 0.59
C PHE A 38 -7.98 11.19 -0.55
N GLU A 39 -7.29 12.33 -0.63
CA GLU A 39 -7.43 13.30 -1.72
C GLU A 39 -7.09 12.66 -3.07
N TYR A 40 -6.01 11.87 -3.12
CA TYR A 40 -5.62 11.10 -4.30
C TYR A 40 -6.71 10.09 -4.69
N LEU A 41 -7.17 9.26 -3.77
CA LEU A 41 -8.21 8.25 -4.03
C LEU A 41 -9.55 8.88 -4.45
N LYS A 42 -9.89 10.05 -3.94
CA LYS A 42 -11.05 10.82 -4.39
C LYS A 42 -10.93 11.20 -5.87
N LYS A 43 -9.76 11.69 -6.32
CA LYS A 43 -9.48 12.01 -7.73
C LYS A 43 -9.57 10.75 -8.61
N GLN A 44 -9.19 9.59 -8.08
CA GLN A 44 -9.30 8.27 -8.74
C GLN A 44 -10.72 7.67 -8.68
N SER A 45 -11.74 8.44 -8.26
CA SER A 45 -13.14 8.03 -8.18
C SER A 45 -13.42 6.83 -7.26
N VAL A 46 -12.59 6.59 -6.26
CA VAL A 46 -12.86 5.63 -5.17
C VAL A 46 -14.01 6.15 -4.33
N LYS A 47 -14.96 5.26 -3.97
CA LYS A 47 -16.18 5.61 -3.24
C LYS A 47 -16.25 5.05 -1.82
N GLU A 48 -15.48 4.04 -1.53
CA GLU A 48 -15.41 3.42 -0.22
C GLU A 48 -13.97 2.99 0.07
N ILE A 49 -13.49 3.29 1.27
CA ILE A 49 -12.17 2.92 1.76
C ILE A 49 -12.33 2.03 2.99
N ILE A 50 -11.54 0.96 3.04
CA ILE A 50 -11.38 0.10 4.21
C ILE A 50 -10.01 0.41 4.82
N LEU A 51 -9.99 0.96 6.04
CA LEU A 51 -8.76 1.19 6.78
C LEU A 51 -8.41 -0.06 7.59
N ALA A 52 -7.37 -0.78 7.17
CA ALA A 52 -6.80 -1.89 7.94
C ALA A 52 -5.85 -1.32 8.98
N ALA A 53 -6.29 -1.22 10.23
CA ALA A 53 -5.61 -0.50 11.29
C ALA A 53 -5.45 -1.34 12.55
N SER A 54 -4.41 -1.09 13.33
CA SER A 54 -4.13 -1.76 14.59
C SER A 54 -3.69 -0.76 15.67
N TYR A 55 -2.42 -0.44 15.73
CA TYR A 55 -1.85 0.46 16.74
C TYR A 55 -2.47 1.86 16.66
N LYS A 56 -3.11 2.28 17.77
CA LYS A 56 -3.74 3.62 17.92
C LYS A 56 -4.73 3.95 16.80
N TYR A 57 -5.49 2.95 16.35
CA TYR A 57 -6.51 3.14 15.32
C TYR A 57 -7.56 4.20 15.72
N GLU A 58 -7.78 4.41 17.02
CA GLU A 58 -8.71 5.42 17.54
C GLU A 58 -8.35 6.83 17.06
N VAL A 59 -7.07 7.16 16.94
CA VAL A 59 -6.61 8.46 16.41
C VAL A 59 -7.02 8.64 14.95
N ILE A 60 -6.93 7.57 14.16
CA ILE A 60 -7.37 7.57 12.76
C ILE A 60 -8.88 7.70 12.68
N GLN A 61 -9.60 6.93 13.50
CA GLN A 61 -11.06 6.93 13.54
C GLN A 61 -11.65 8.26 14.01
N GLU A 62 -11.03 8.91 14.99
CA GLU A 62 -11.46 10.22 15.47
C GLU A 62 -11.33 11.29 14.38
N TYR A 63 -10.28 11.24 13.58
CA TYR A 63 -10.02 12.21 12.52
C TYR A 63 -10.91 11.98 11.29
N PHE A 64 -10.94 10.77 10.76
CA PHE A 64 -11.60 10.47 9.48
C PHE A 64 -13.08 10.08 9.63
N LYS A 65 -13.51 9.61 10.81
CA LYS A 65 -14.87 9.15 11.11
C LYS A 65 -15.35 8.07 10.12
N ASP A 66 -16.65 8.05 9.81
CA ASP A 66 -17.25 7.06 8.88
C ASP A 66 -17.35 7.57 7.43
N GLU A 67 -17.01 8.85 7.22
CA GLU A 67 -16.96 9.49 5.91
C GLU A 67 -15.98 10.64 5.91
N PHE A 68 -15.14 10.72 4.87
CA PHE A 68 -14.21 11.83 4.67
C PHE A 68 -14.13 12.19 3.18
N LEU A 69 -14.20 13.48 2.85
CA LEU A 69 -14.21 14.00 1.46
C LEU A 69 -15.28 13.36 0.55
N GLY A 70 -16.40 12.87 1.11
CA GLY A 70 -17.45 12.17 0.38
C GLY A 70 -17.13 10.70 0.06
N ILE A 71 -16.11 10.13 0.70
CA ILE A 71 -15.73 8.73 0.61
C ILE A 71 -16.17 8.03 1.90
N LYS A 72 -16.95 6.94 1.78
CA LYS A 72 -17.34 6.12 2.92
C LYS A 72 -16.16 5.35 3.48
N ILE A 73 -16.09 5.24 4.80
CA ILE A 73 -14.98 4.57 5.49
C ILE A 73 -15.50 3.41 6.32
N LYS A 74 -14.81 2.28 6.23
CA LYS A 74 -14.95 1.13 7.13
C LYS A 74 -13.61 0.83 7.78
N TYR A 75 -13.66 0.27 8.96
CA TYR A 75 -12.46 -0.08 9.73
C TYR A 75 -12.34 -1.58 9.87
N SER A 76 -11.23 -2.15 9.40
CA SER A 76 -10.80 -3.51 9.68
C SER A 76 -9.77 -3.46 10.79
N ILE A 77 -10.22 -3.62 12.05
CA ILE A 77 -9.37 -3.42 13.23
C ILE A 77 -8.73 -4.75 13.63
N GLU A 78 -7.41 -4.78 13.66
CA GLU A 78 -6.63 -5.93 14.13
C GLU A 78 -6.52 -5.89 15.66
N LYS A 79 -6.98 -6.94 16.33
CA LYS A 79 -6.80 -7.10 17.79
C LYS A 79 -5.37 -7.53 18.17
N GLU A 80 -4.68 -8.15 17.26
CA GLU A 80 -3.29 -8.60 17.32
C GLU A 80 -2.63 -8.39 15.94
N PRO A 81 -1.30 -8.15 15.86
CA PRO A 81 -0.65 -7.92 14.57
C PRO A 81 -0.76 -9.13 13.64
N LEU A 82 -1.39 -8.95 12.48
CA LEU A 82 -1.63 -10.01 11.49
C LEU A 82 -0.58 -10.02 10.37
N GLY A 83 0.32 -9.03 10.32
CA GLY A 83 1.18 -8.80 9.16
C GLY A 83 0.40 -8.18 8.00
N THR A 84 1.10 -7.73 6.96
CA THR A 84 0.48 -7.06 5.80
C THR A 84 -0.52 -7.96 5.08
N GLY A 85 -0.19 -9.24 4.90
CA GLY A 85 -1.06 -10.22 4.25
C GLY A 85 -2.31 -10.56 5.06
N GLY A 86 -2.17 -10.79 6.36
CA GLY A 86 -3.30 -11.05 7.25
C GLY A 86 -4.24 -9.85 7.36
N ALA A 87 -3.69 -8.63 7.40
CA ALA A 87 -4.47 -7.38 7.40
C ALA A 87 -5.31 -7.24 6.11
N ILE A 88 -4.70 -7.50 4.94
CA ILE A 88 -5.42 -7.51 3.66
C ILE A 88 -6.52 -8.58 3.68
N LYS A 89 -6.21 -9.82 4.11
CA LYS A 89 -7.17 -10.93 4.16
C LYS A 89 -8.40 -10.59 5.00
N GLU A 90 -8.22 -9.94 6.16
CA GLU A 90 -9.34 -9.48 6.99
C GLU A 90 -10.13 -8.34 6.32
N ALA A 91 -9.45 -7.36 5.74
CA ALA A 91 -10.09 -6.23 5.07
C ALA A 91 -10.89 -6.65 3.81
N LEU A 92 -10.45 -7.71 3.11
CA LEU A 92 -11.17 -8.26 1.95
C LEU A 92 -12.58 -8.76 2.28
N LYS A 93 -12.91 -9.04 3.55
CA LYS A 93 -14.27 -9.39 3.95
C LYS A 93 -15.28 -8.26 3.68
N PHE A 94 -14.82 -7.00 3.63
CA PHE A 94 -15.64 -5.82 3.32
C PHE A 94 -15.72 -5.51 1.83
N ILE A 95 -14.92 -6.18 0.99
CA ILE A 95 -14.83 -5.94 -0.45
C ILE A 95 -15.88 -6.77 -1.19
N LYS A 96 -16.43 -6.19 -2.26
CA LYS A 96 -17.42 -6.87 -3.11
C LYS A 96 -16.74 -7.88 -4.04
N ASN A 97 -15.92 -7.39 -4.99
CA ASN A 97 -15.26 -8.22 -6.01
C ASN A 97 -13.75 -8.00 -6.04
N GLU A 98 -13.32 -6.76 -6.21
CA GLU A 98 -11.93 -6.34 -6.35
C GLU A 98 -11.70 -5.01 -5.64
N ALA A 99 -10.47 -4.73 -5.26
CA ALA A 99 -10.09 -3.48 -4.62
C ALA A 99 -8.66 -3.08 -4.94
N TYR A 100 -8.42 -1.78 -4.91
CA TYR A 100 -7.05 -1.28 -4.75
C TYR A 100 -6.59 -1.51 -3.31
N VAL A 101 -5.33 -1.90 -3.15
CA VAL A 101 -4.66 -1.94 -1.84
C VAL A 101 -3.49 -0.99 -1.87
N LEU A 102 -3.36 -0.14 -0.86
CA LEU A 102 -2.31 0.85 -0.76
C LEU A 102 -1.61 0.77 0.60
N ASN A 103 -0.30 0.96 0.60
CA ASN A 103 0.43 1.20 1.84
C ASN A 103 0.07 2.59 2.39
N GLY A 104 -0.23 2.68 3.67
CA GLY A 104 -0.64 3.92 4.34
C GLY A 104 0.52 4.89 4.65
N ASP A 105 1.73 4.55 4.24
CA ASP A 105 2.95 5.33 4.46
C ASP A 105 3.71 5.65 3.15
N THR A 106 3.09 5.34 2.01
CA THR A 106 3.64 5.55 0.67
C THR A 106 2.66 6.38 -0.15
N PHE A 107 3.17 7.37 -0.88
CA PHE A 107 2.40 8.13 -1.85
C PHE A 107 2.97 7.89 -3.25
N PHE A 108 2.12 7.38 -4.16
CA PHE A 108 2.48 7.12 -5.54
C PHE A 108 1.38 7.66 -6.44
N ASP A 109 1.67 8.74 -7.17
CA ASP A 109 0.70 9.54 -7.92
C ASP A 109 0.45 8.97 -9.32
N ILE A 110 -0.05 7.74 -9.38
CA ILE A 110 -0.35 7.04 -10.63
C ILE A 110 -1.83 7.12 -11.01
N ASP A 111 -2.14 6.87 -12.26
CA ASP A 111 -3.50 6.61 -12.73
C ASP A 111 -3.88 5.15 -12.40
N LEU A 112 -4.68 4.95 -11.35
CA LEU A 112 -5.13 3.62 -10.91
C LEU A 112 -5.91 2.86 -11.99
N SER A 113 -6.52 3.56 -12.95
CA SER A 113 -7.26 2.92 -14.02
C SER A 113 -6.39 2.11 -14.98
N LYS A 114 -5.07 2.33 -14.95
CA LYS A 114 -4.09 1.55 -15.74
C LYS A 114 -3.82 0.16 -15.17
N LEU A 115 -4.04 -0.05 -13.87
CA LEU A 115 -3.94 -1.37 -13.28
C LEU A 115 -5.07 -2.26 -13.78
N LYS A 116 -4.74 -3.38 -14.41
CA LYS A 116 -5.69 -4.35 -14.97
C LYS A 116 -5.36 -5.75 -14.48
N LEU A 117 -6.39 -6.48 -14.11
CA LEU A 117 -6.25 -7.88 -13.69
C LEU A 117 -6.15 -8.81 -14.89
N ASP A 118 -6.94 -8.54 -15.93
CA ASP A 118 -7.16 -9.45 -17.06
C ASP A 118 -7.51 -10.86 -16.54
N GLU A 119 -6.62 -11.86 -16.77
CA GLU A 119 -6.78 -13.22 -16.26
C GLU A 119 -6.09 -13.46 -14.90
N SER A 120 -5.46 -12.42 -14.33
CA SER A 120 -4.71 -12.51 -13.07
C SER A 120 -5.61 -12.17 -11.88
N LYS A 121 -5.22 -12.62 -10.70
CA LYS A 121 -5.87 -12.22 -9.43
C LYS A 121 -5.27 -10.96 -8.82
N ILE A 122 -4.12 -10.49 -9.37
CA ILE A 122 -3.39 -9.33 -8.85
C ILE A 122 -2.61 -8.62 -9.96
N CYS A 123 -2.58 -7.28 -9.87
CA CYS A 123 -1.68 -6.41 -10.64
C CYS A 123 -0.96 -5.45 -9.70
N LEU A 124 0.38 -5.39 -9.80
CA LEU A 124 1.26 -4.52 -9.02
C LEU A 124 1.53 -3.21 -9.77
N ALA A 125 1.56 -2.09 -9.05
CA ALA A 125 2.18 -0.88 -9.54
C ALA A 125 3.68 -0.89 -9.22
N LEU A 126 4.52 -0.93 -10.24
CA LEU A 126 5.98 -0.88 -10.10
C LEU A 126 6.49 0.52 -10.40
N LYS A 127 7.42 1.00 -9.58
CA LYS A 127 8.14 2.25 -9.79
C LYS A 127 9.52 1.96 -10.38
N GLN A 128 9.84 2.62 -11.49
CA GLN A 128 11.22 2.65 -11.98
C GLN A 128 12.04 3.62 -11.13
N MET A 129 13.12 3.14 -10.53
CA MET A 129 14.04 3.93 -9.71
C MET A 129 15.48 3.84 -10.20
N ASN A 130 16.24 4.89 -9.89
CA ASN A 130 17.66 4.98 -10.17
C ASN A 130 18.46 5.20 -8.88
N ASP A 131 19.68 4.66 -8.82
CA ASP A 131 20.66 4.87 -7.75
C ASP A 131 20.09 4.69 -6.34
N PHE A 132 19.61 3.48 -6.02
CA PHE A 132 18.98 3.16 -4.74
C PHE A 132 19.50 1.85 -4.15
N ASP A 133 19.34 1.70 -2.82
CA ASP A 133 19.74 0.51 -2.03
C ASP A 133 18.71 0.09 -0.96
N ARG A 134 17.62 0.87 -0.81
CA ARG A 134 16.65 0.69 0.29
C ARG A 134 15.48 -0.22 -0.04
N TYR A 135 15.29 -0.56 -1.31
CA TYR A 135 14.15 -1.34 -1.79
C TYR A 135 14.61 -2.65 -2.43
N GLY A 136 13.83 -3.71 -2.22
CA GLY A 136 13.93 -4.91 -3.03
C GLY A 136 13.47 -4.65 -4.45
N THR A 137 13.98 -5.38 -5.42
CA THR A 137 13.64 -5.19 -6.83
C THR A 137 12.68 -6.26 -7.33
N VAL A 138 11.95 -5.93 -8.39
CA VAL A 138 10.96 -6.81 -9.02
C VAL A 138 11.34 -6.99 -10.48
N ASN A 139 11.49 -8.24 -10.91
CA ASN A 139 11.75 -8.59 -12.29
C ASN A 139 10.43 -8.96 -12.99
N VAL A 140 10.24 -8.46 -14.20
CA VAL A 140 9.09 -8.74 -15.05
C VAL A 140 9.53 -9.30 -16.40
N ASN A 141 8.73 -10.16 -16.98
CA ASN A 141 8.96 -10.64 -18.35
C ASN A 141 8.37 -9.66 -19.39
N GLU A 142 8.60 -9.95 -20.68
CA GLU A 142 8.12 -9.11 -21.79
C GLU A 142 6.60 -8.97 -21.85
N GLN A 143 5.86 -9.91 -21.26
CA GLN A 143 4.39 -9.88 -21.20
C GLN A 143 3.84 -9.11 -19.98
N GLY A 144 4.71 -8.54 -19.13
CA GLY A 144 4.33 -7.79 -17.93
C GLY A 144 3.97 -8.65 -16.72
N PHE A 145 4.41 -9.92 -16.67
CA PHE A 145 4.24 -10.76 -15.49
C PHE A 145 5.48 -10.72 -14.60
N VAL A 146 5.26 -10.66 -13.29
CA VAL A 146 6.31 -10.75 -12.28
C VAL A 146 6.89 -12.16 -12.28
N ILE A 147 8.22 -12.26 -12.39
CA ILE A 147 8.96 -13.52 -12.40
C ILE A 147 9.79 -13.73 -11.13
N SER A 148 10.23 -12.67 -10.49
CA SER A 148 10.97 -12.78 -9.23
C SER A 148 11.02 -11.45 -8.46
N PHE A 149 11.34 -11.58 -7.18
CA PHE A 149 11.71 -10.48 -6.30
C PHE A 149 13.14 -10.70 -5.83
N GLU A 150 13.91 -9.62 -5.71
CA GLU A 150 15.29 -9.66 -5.25
C GLU A 150 15.48 -8.85 -3.96
N GLU A 151 16.48 -9.23 -3.19
CA GLU A 151 16.86 -8.55 -1.96
C GLU A 151 17.31 -7.10 -2.15
N LYS A 152 17.30 -6.36 -1.05
CA LYS A 152 17.75 -4.96 -1.00
C LYS A 152 19.25 -4.87 -1.17
N ILE A 153 19.68 -4.52 -2.37
CA ILE A 153 21.07 -4.24 -2.71
C ILE A 153 21.13 -3.00 -3.58
N PHE A 154 22.26 -2.34 -3.66
CA PHE A 154 22.43 -1.19 -4.55
C PHE A 154 22.14 -1.57 -5.99
N LYS A 155 21.28 -0.78 -6.64
CA LYS A 155 20.94 -0.89 -8.06
C LYS A 155 21.07 0.48 -8.72
N LYS A 156 21.77 0.52 -9.87
CA LYS A 156 21.85 1.74 -10.68
C LYS A 156 20.51 2.10 -11.30
N GLN A 157 19.75 1.10 -11.71
CA GLN A 157 18.40 1.25 -12.23
C GLN A 157 17.66 -0.08 -12.09
N SER A 158 16.45 -0.06 -11.54
CA SER A 158 15.58 -1.24 -11.48
C SER A 158 14.14 -0.85 -11.15
N LEU A 159 13.25 -1.84 -11.13
CA LEU A 159 11.86 -1.69 -10.73
C LEU A 159 11.71 -2.07 -9.25
N ILE A 160 10.96 -1.29 -8.52
CA ILE A 160 10.58 -1.59 -7.14
C ILE A 160 9.06 -1.72 -7.01
N ASN A 161 8.61 -2.44 -5.98
CA ASN A 161 7.21 -2.47 -5.60
C ASN A 161 6.78 -1.10 -5.06
N GLY A 162 5.85 -0.44 -5.76
CA GLY A 162 5.35 0.90 -5.41
C GLY A 162 4.32 0.91 -4.27
N GLY A 163 3.99 -0.25 -3.69
CA GLY A 163 3.04 -0.34 -2.57
C GLY A 163 1.58 -0.08 -2.95
N ILE A 164 1.25 -0.15 -4.24
CA ILE A 164 -0.13 -0.11 -4.75
C ILE A 164 -0.41 -1.38 -5.55
N TYR A 165 -1.56 -1.99 -5.29
CA TYR A 165 -2.01 -3.22 -5.92
C TYR A 165 -3.49 -3.10 -6.33
N LEU A 166 -3.88 -3.73 -7.43
CA LEU A 166 -5.25 -4.12 -7.70
C LEU A 166 -5.36 -5.62 -7.50
N LEU A 167 -6.32 -6.10 -6.70
CA LEU A 167 -6.47 -7.53 -6.45
C LEU A 167 -7.94 -7.93 -6.34
N THR A 168 -8.21 -9.21 -6.63
CA THR A 168 -9.53 -9.81 -6.45
C THR A 168 -9.76 -10.18 -4.99
N LYS A 169 -11.04 -10.20 -4.58
CA LYS A 169 -11.45 -10.61 -3.23
C LYS A 169 -11.00 -12.02 -2.87
N ASP A 170 -10.89 -12.90 -3.82
CA ASP A 170 -10.61 -14.34 -3.66
C ASP A 170 -9.14 -14.71 -3.82
N ILE A 171 -8.23 -13.71 -3.84
CA ILE A 171 -6.78 -13.92 -4.07
C ILE A 171 -6.16 -14.99 -3.17
N PHE A 172 -6.64 -15.13 -1.94
CA PHE A 172 -6.09 -16.08 -0.97
C PHE A 172 -6.79 -17.44 -0.93
N ASN A 173 -7.90 -17.65 -1.65
CA ASN A 173 -8.75 -18.83 -1.47
C ASN A 173 -8.08 -20.17 -1.80
N GLU A 174 -7.05 -20.17 -2.64
CA GLU A 174 -6.34 -21.39 -3.08
C GLU A 174 -5.08 -21.66 -2.27
N PHE A 175 -4.88 -20.92 -1.16
CA PHE A 175 -3.67 -21.01 -0.34
C PHE A 175 -4.03 -21.34 1.11
N ASP A 176 -3.30 -22.28 1.68
CA ASP A 176 -3.34 -22.56 3.12
C ASP A 176 -2.38 -21.59 3.82
N LEU A 177 -2.95 -20.55 4.42
CA LEU A 177 -2.20 -19.44 5.00
C LEU A 177 -2.46 -19.35 6.50
N GLU A 178 -1.40 -19.17 7.26
CA GLU A 178 -1.49 -18.81 8.66
C GLU A 178 -2.30 -17.51 8.84
N LYS A 179 -2.76 -17.26 10.06
CA LYS A 179 -3.48 -16.03 10.38
C LYS A 179 -2.61 -14.78 10.22
N LYS A 180 -1.32 -14.92 10.57
CA LYS A 180 -0.32 -13.85 10.48
C LYS A 180 0.70 -14.18 9.40
N PHE A 181 0.75 -13.36 8.35
CA PHE A 181 1.74 -13.50 7.27
C PHE A 181 2.04 -12.16 6.60
N SER A 182 3.20 -12.09 5.95
CA SER A 182 3.61 -10.95 5.11
C SER A 182 3.01 -11.09 3.70
N PHE A 183 2.46 -10.00 3.17
CA PHE A 183 1.96 -9.99 1.80
C PHE A 183 3.10 -10.02 0.78
N GLU A 184 4.21 -9.38 1.11
CA GLU A 184 5.41 -9.34 0.29
C GLU A 184 6.02 -10.74 0.16
N GLU A 185 6.16 -11.49 1.26
CA GLU A 185 6.63 -12.88 1.26
C GLU A 185 5.66 -13.79 0.48
N PHE A 186 4.35 -13.63 0.70
CA PHE A 186 3.33 -14.36 -0.05
C PHE A 186 3.45 -14.13 -1.56
N LEU A 187 3.67 -12.89 -2.00
CA LEU A 187 3.86 -12.57 -3.41
C LEU A 187 5.16 -13.17 -3.95
N GLN A 188 6.26 -13.10 -3.19
CA GLN A 188 7.54 -13.65 -3.58
C GLN A 188 7.47 -15.17 -3.82
N GLU A 189 6.75 -15.88 -2.95
CA GLU A 189 6.60 -17.33 -3.04
C GLU A 189 5.61 -17.79 -4.11
N ASN A 190 4.65 -16.95 -4.47
CA ASN A 190 3.49 -17.36 -5.26
C ASN A 190 3.27 -16.54 -6.54
N CYS A 191 4.21 -15.68 -6.96
CA CYS A 191 4.00 -14.77 -8.09
C CYS A 191 3.69 -15.51 -9.41
N GLU A 192 4.30 -16.65 -9.67
CA GLU A 192 4.03 -17.48 -10.84
C GLU A 192 2.64 -18.13 -10.78
N LYS A 193 2.28 -18.74 -9.65
CA LYS A 193 0.96 -19.39 -9.45
C LYS A 193 -0.17 -18.39 -9.57
N LEU A 194 0.02 -17.17 -9.05
CA LEU A 194 -0.91 -16.06 -9.15
C LEU A 194 -0.96 -15.43 -10.54
N LYS A 195 -0.01 -15.76 -11.43
CA LYS A 195 0.22 -15.03 -12.68
C LYS A 195 0.25 -13.53 -12.43
N THR A 196 1.06 -13.12 -11.45
CA THR A 196 1.09 -11.74 -10.96
C THR A 196 1.44 -10.78 -12.07
N ARG A 197 0.51 -9.89 -12.44
CA ARG A 197 0.75 -8.82 -13.41
C ARG A 197 1.43 -7.63 -12.75
N ALA A 198 2.08 -6.82 -13.57
CA ALA A 198 2.66 -5.55 -13.14
C ALA A 198 2.52 -4.49 -14.22
N GLU A 199 2.28 -3.25 -13.79
CA GLU A 199 2.32 -2.05 -14.62
C GLU A 199 3.42 -1.12 -14.11
N ILE A 200 4.20 -0.56 -15.02
CA ILE A 200 5.39 0.24 -14.71
C ILE A 200 5.05 1.73 -14.84
N PHE A 201 5.40 2.48 -13.80
CA PHE A 201 5.13 3.91 -13.71
C PHE A 201 6.41 4.69 -13.37
N ASN A 202 6.47 5.93 -13.90
CA ASN A 202 7.55 6.88 -13.62
C ASN A 202 7.08 8.08 -12.79
N ASP A 203 5.80 8.08 -12.40
CA ASP A 203 5.16 9.15 -11.66
C ASP A 203 5.80 9.39 -10.29
N TYR A 204 5.43 10.49 -9.63
CA TYR A 204 5.97 10.86 -8.32
C TYR A 204 5.71 9.77 -7.27
N PHE A 205 6.78 9.37 -6.61
CA PHE A 205 6.78 8.32 -5.58
C PHE A 205 7.55 8.78 -4.35
N ILE A 206 6.99 8.54 -3.15
CA ILE A 206 7.68 8.74 -1.89
C ILE A 206 7.15 7.79 -0.81
N ASP A 207 8.07 7.23 -0.03
CA ASP A 207 7.80 6.44 1.20
C ASP A 207 8.28 7.25 2.41
N ILE A 208 7.34 7.74 3.22
CA ILE A 208 7.67 8.50 4.44
C ILE A 208 8.23 7.61 5.58
N GLY A 209 8.72 6.42 5.26
CA GLY A 209 9.29 5.46 6.20
C GLY A 209 10.56 5.90 6.91
N VAL A 210 11.23 6.91 6.38
CA VAL A 210 12.47 7.48 6.95
C VAL A 210 12.35 8.99 7.09
N PRO A 211 13.06 9.61 8.07
CA PRO A 211 12.97 11.05 8.32
C PRO A 211 13.27 11.93 7.11
N GLU A 212 14.26 11.57 6.30
CA GLU A 212 14.65 12.33 5.11
C GLU A 212 13.50 12.48 4.12
N ASP A 213 12.84 11.37 3.77
CA ASP A 213 11.71 11.38 2.82
C ASP A 213 10.49 12.08 3.42
N TYR A 214 10.26 11.92 4.72
CA TYR A 214 9.21 12.66 5.42
C TYR A 214 9.41 14.19 5.30
N TYR A 215 10.62 14.69 5.54
CA TYR A 215 10.92 16.12 5.39
C TYR A 215 10.84 16.58 3.93
N ASN A 216 11.31 15.77 2.99
CA ASN A 216 11.21 16.06 1.56
C ASN A 216 9.75 16.19 1.10
N PHE A 217 8.86 15.29 1.58
CA PHE A 217 7.43 15.39 1.26
C PHE A 217 6.80 16.65 1.84
N THR A 218 7.13 16.99 3.10
CA THR A 218 6.63 18.19 3.77
C THR A 218 7.02 19.47 3.01
N THR A 219 8.27 19.56 2.58
CA THR A 219 8.78 20.74 1.84
C THR A 219 8.14 20.87 0.46
N ASN A 220 7.90 19.78 -0.26
CA ASN A 220 7.32 19.80 -1.61
C ASN A 220 5.80 20.03 -1.64
N LYS A 221 5.12 19.95 -0.50
CA LYS A 221 3.69 20.21 -0.35
C LYS A 221 3.38 21.54 0.35
N SER A 222 4.42 22.35 0.60
CA SER A 222 4.32 23.71 1.18
C SER A 222 3.84 24.72 0.16
#